data_a077f4b52c7587c873e5a91f997d795a
#
_entry.id   a077f4b52c7587c873e5a91f997d795a
#
_cell.length_a   1.000
_cell.length_b   1.000
_cell.length_c   1.000
_cell.angle_alpha   90.00
_cell.angle_beta   90.00
_cell.angle_gamma   90.00
#
_symmetry.space_group_name_H-M   'P 1'
#
loop_
_entity.id
_entity.type
_entity.pdbx_description
1 polymer ?
#
loop_
_entity_poly.entity_id
_entity_poly.type
_entity_poly.pdbx_seq_one_letter_code
_entity_poly.pdbx_strand_id
1 'polypeptide(L)'
;MTPRTRRTFLAGVAALAAPSVARAQLSQEIVIGLPSTSLGSAMPRLSHEMGLFARNGLRTRLTVLESASVSTGALISGAVQLTQAGSGEQIAAQAKGQTVVCIGVAYAGFSQSLVLSKVSAKKTGVAPQAPLADKLKALQGLTIATTSATASPTFALRRAAANFGVDVRFTYMTQPTFAAALERGAIDGFIGSAPFSTMSIAKGLGVMWANGPGREFPNEAAPANSGLLLVMRDFAKANPEVVGRLVTSFTQFAEMVVKQPDDVKAVVARLFPDLDAATLNLFYALESSSWAFRPVTVAEMAHDLRFIRESGVPIPNLDTIDPKELIWP
;
A
#
# COMPACT_ATOMS: atom_id res chain seq x y z
N MET A 1 -57.87 61.22 38.14
CA MET A 1 -57.73 60.43 36.90
C MET A 1 -56.27 60.25 36.63
N THR A 2 -55.74 59.07 36.88
CA THR A 2 -54.31 58.73 36.81
C THR A 2 -54.01 57.92 35.49
N PRO A 3 -52.97 58.23 34.74
CA PRO A 3 -52.61 57.44 33.57
C PRO A 3 -51.74 56.28 33.96
N ARG A 4 -52.09 55.07 33.47
CA ARG A 4 -51.36 53.82 33.59
C ARG A 4 -50.15 53.82 32.66
N THR A 5 -48.98 53.65 33.22
CA THR A 5 -47.73 53.37 32.51
C THR A 5 -47.68 51.91 32.02
N ARG A 6 -47.52 51.66 30.69
CA ARG A 6 -47.23 50.36 30.08
C ARG A 6 -45.73 50.16 30.09
N ARG A 7 -45.28 49.21 30.88
CA ARG A 7 -43.91 48.66 30.79
C ARG A 7 -43.85 47.60 29.69
N THR A 8 -43.14 47.86 28.61
CA THR A 8 -42.83 46.93 27.56
C THR A 8 -41.62 46.04 27.98
N PHE A 9 -41.83 44.74 28.11
CA PHE A 9 -40.77 43.78 28.31
C PHE A 9 -40.11 43.50 26.96
N LEU A 10 -38.86 43.88 26.78
CA LEU A 10 -37.99 43.43 25.71
C LEU A 10 -37.28 42.14 26.18
N ALA A 11 -37.79 40.99 25.74
CA ALA A 11 -37.10 39.73 25.87
C ALA A 11 -36.02 39.64 24.77
N GLY A 12 -34.76 39.77 25.15
CA GLY A 12 -33.64 39.60 24.26
C GLY A 12 -33.45 38.11 23.93
N VAL A 13 -33.67 37.73 22.67
CA VAL A 13 -33.26 36.42 22.13
C VAL A 13 -31.75 36.46 21.87
N ALA A 14 -31.00 35.92 22.78
CA ALA A 14 -29.58 35.62 22.52
C ALA A 14 -29.51 34.40 21.58
N ALA A 15 -29.34 34.66 20.29
CA ALA A 15 -29.06 33.64 19.32
C ALA A 15 -27.65 33.04 19.59
N LEU A 16 -27.60 31.82 20.05
CA LEU A 16 -26.39 31.00 20.15
C LEU A 16 -25.84 30.82 18.72
N ALA A 17 -24.88 31.65 18.32
CA ALA A 17 -24.06 31.45 17.16
C ALA A 17 -23.10 30.28 17.49
N ALA A 18 -23.52 29.04 17.23
CA ALA A 18 -22.63 27.88 17.25
C ALA A 18 -21.60 28.06 16.13
N PRO A 19 -20.32 27.73 16.38
CA PRO A 19 -19.27 27.98 15.40
C PRO A 19 -19.45 27.07 14.17
N SER A 20 -19.85 27.67 13.05
CA SER A 20 -19.94 27.02 11.73
C SER A 20 -18.56 26.67 11.14
N VAL A 21 -17.50 27.09 11.79
CA VAL A 21 -16.12 26.88 11.34
C VAL A 21 -15.70 25.40 11.40
N ALA A 22 -16.18 24.63 12.39
CA ALA A 22 -15.86 23.21 12.51
C ALA A 22 -16.52 22.34 11.40
N ARG A 23 -17.62 22.80 10.83
CA ARG A 23 -18.36 22.07 9.79
C ARG A 23 -17.81 22.28 8.38
N ALA A 24 -17.12 23.40 8.12
CA ALA A 24 -16.55 23.71 6.81
C ALA A 24 -15.30 22.87 6.49
N GLN A 25 -14.50 22.53 7.50
CA GLN A 25 -13.32 21.69 7.33
C GLN A 25 -13.65 20.21 7.02
N LEU A 26 -14.84 19.75 7.40
CA LEU A 26 -15.36 18.40 7.12
C LEU A 26 -15.96 18.25 5.71
N SER A 27 -16.07 19.34 4.95
CA SER A 27 -16.61 19.33 3.59
C SER A 27 -15.57 19.03 2.51
N GLN A 28 -14.28 19.11 2.83
CA GLN A 28 -13.22 18.83 1.87
C GLN A 28 -13.22 17.36 1.49
N GLU A 29 -13.27 17.08 0.19
CA GLU A 29 -13.09 15.73 -0.32
C GLU A 29 -11.64 15.29 -0.18
N ILE A 30 -11.42 14.13 0.41
CA ILE A 30 -10.10 13.50 0.52
C ILE A 30 -9.92 12.56 -0.67
N VAL A 31 -9.02 12.91 -1.55
CA VAL A 31 -8.66 12.05 -2.69
C VAL A 31 -7.60 11.06 -2.23
N ILE A 32 -7.90 9.77 -2.41
CA ILE A 32 -7.01 8.66 -2.04
C ILE A 32 -6.42 8.07 -3.30
N GLY A 33 -5.09 8.12 -3.43
CA GLY A 33 -4.35 7.51 -4.51
C GLY A 33 -4.15 6.01 -4.28
N LEU A 34 -4.57 5.19 -5.22
CA LEU A 34 -4.35 3.76 -5.21
C LEU A 34 -3.19 3.41 -6.14
N PRO A 35 -2.07 2.85 -5.64
CA PRO A 35 -0.92 2.50 -6.47
C PRO A 35 -1.19 1.28 -7.36
N SER A 36 -2.23 0.52 -7.04
CA SER A 36 -2.70 -0.62 -7.83
C SER A 36 -4.09 -1.05 -7.37
N THR A 37 -4.70 -1.94 -8.12
CA THR A 37 -5.94 -2.64 -7.74
C THR A 37 -5.66 -3.98 -7.05
N SER A 38 -4.40 -4.29 -6.69
CA SER A 38 -4.01 -5.54 -6.04
C SER A 38 -4.50 -5.61 -4.58
N LEU A 39 -4.55 -6.82 -4.04
CA LEU A 39 -4.88 -7.06 -2.63
C LEU A 39 -3.80 -6.56 -1.68
N GLY A 40 -2.53 -6.49 -2.11
CA GLY A 40 -1.45 -5.86 -1.35
C GLY A 40 -1.65 -4.35 -1.11
N SER A 41 -2.52 -3.70 -1.90
CA SER A 41 -2.88 -2.28 -1.77
C SER A 41 -4.36 -2.08 -1.45
N ALA A 42 -5.02 -3.10 -0.89
CA ALA A 42 -6.47 -3.14 -0.81
C ALA A 42 -7.07 -2.33 0.35
N MET A 43 -6.32 -2.08 1.44
CA MET A 43 -6.90 -1.50 2.65
C MET A 43 -7.65 -0.18 2.40
N PRO A 44 -7.10 0.84 1.72
CA PRO A 44 -7.85 2.07 1.45
C PRO A 44 -9.08 1.84 0.57
N ARG A 45 -8.96 0.97 -0.44
CA ARG A 45 -10.06 0.65 -1.35
C ARG A 45 -11.19 -0.08 -0.64
N LEU A 46 -10.88 -1.13 0.13
CA LEU A 46 -11.87 -1.89 0.88
C LEU A 46 -12.54 -1.03 1.96
N SER A 47 -11.77 -0.18 2.67
CA SER A 47 -12.32 0.76 3.65
C SER A 47 -13.31 1.74 3.01
N HIS A 48 -13.04 2.22 1.80
CA HIS A 48 -13.95 3.08 1.04
C HIS A 48 -15.23 2.33 0.63
N GLU A 49 -15.08 1.17 -0.01
CA GLU A 49 -16.19 0.34 -0.51
C GLU A 49 -17.11 -0.17 0.60
N MET A 50 -16.56 -0.37 1.80
CA MET A 50 -17.31 -0.72 3.00
C MET A 50 -17.94 0.49 3.70
N GLY A 51 -17.74 1.70 3.18
CA GLY A 51 -18.32 2.95 3.71
C GLY A 51 -17.72 3.40 5.04
N LEU A 52 -16.52 2.89 5.43
CA LEU A 52 -15.91 3.22 6.72
C LEU A 52 -15.54 4.70 6.82
N PHE A 53 -15.04 5.30 5.75
CA PHE A 53 -14.72 6.72 5.72
C PHE A 53 -15.96 7.59 5.91
N ALA A 54 -17.06 7.27 5.20
CA ALA A 54 -18.32 8.00 5.32
C ALA A 54 -18.91 7.90 6.73
N ARG A 55 -18.88 6.71 7.35
CA ARG A 55 -19.30 6.52 8.75
C ARG A 55 -18.49 7.35 9.75
N ASN A 56 -17.23 7.62 9.44
CA ASN A 56 -16.37 8.51 10.23
C ASN A 56 -16.39 9.97 9.77
N GLY A 57 -17.40 10.36 8.96
CA GLY A 57 -17.61 11.75 8.55
C GLY A 57 -16.60 12.27 7.52
N LEU A 58 -15.92 11.38 6.77
CA LEU A 58 -15.01 11.73 5.69
C LEU A 58 -15.70 11.54 4.32
N ARG A 59 -15.58 12.53 3.46
CA ARG A 59 -15.91 12.39 2.04
C ARG A 59 -14.63 11.97 1.31
N THR A 60 -14.64 10.79 0.71
CA THR A 60 -13.45 10.26 0.03
C THR A 60 -13.76 9.91 -1.42
N ARG A 61 -12.77 10.10 -2.28
CA ARG A 61 -12.76 9.64 -3.66
C ARG A 61 -11.47 8.86 -3.93
N LEU A 62 -11.61 7.73 -4.62
CA LEU A 62 -10.46 6.92 -5.03
C LEU A 62 -10.00 7.32 -6.42
N THR A 63 -8.69 7.28 -6.66
CA THR A 63 -8.11 7.37 -7.98
C THR A 63 -7.01 6.33 -8.14
N VAL A 64 -7.07 5.53 -9.20
CA VAL A 64 -6.04 4.52 -9.49
C VAL A 64 -4.92 5.18 -10.28
N LEU A 65 -3.70 5.06 -9.79
CA LEU A 65 -2.49 5.68 -10.34
C LEU A 65 -1.46 4.65 -10.83
N GLU A 66 -1.78 3.36 -10.67
CA GLU A 66 -1.14 2.19 -11.26
C GLU A 66 0.33 1.93 -10.89
N SER A 67 0.96 2.80 -10.11
CA SER A 67 2.24 2.52 -9.47
C SER A 67 2.42 3.33 -8.18
N ALA A 68 3.21 2.82 -7.24
CA ALA A 68 3.50 3.49 -5.98
C ALA A 68 4.30 4.79 -6.21
N SER A 69 5.19 4.81 -7.20
CA SER A 69 5.97 6.02 -7.55
C SER A 69 5.07 7.14 -8.08
N VAL A 70 4.13 6.82 -8.99
CA VAL A 70 3.16 7.81 -9.52
C VAL A 70 2.25 8.28 -8.41
N SER A 71 1.79 7.38 -7.56
CA SER A 71 0.90 7.69 -6.43
C SER A 71 1.59 8.57 -5.37
N THR A 72 2.86 8.32 -5.08
CA THR A 72 3.67 9.17 -4.21
C THR A 72 3.95 10.54 -4.85
N GLY A 73 4.18 10.59 -6.15
CA GLY A 73 4.28 11.86 -6.90
C GLY A 73 2.99 12.70 -6.83
N ALA A 74 1.83 12.05 -6.97
CA ALA A 74 0.53 12.70 -6.82
C ALA A 74 0.28 13.19 -5.38
N LEU A 75 0.77 12.47 -4.37
CA LEU A 75 0.74 12.91 -2.97
C LEU A 75 1.58 14.17 -2.76
N ILE A 76 2.81 14.19 -3.28
CA ILE A 76 3.75 15.33 -3.19
C ILE A 76 3.17 16.57 -3.88
N SER A 77 2.54 16.40 -5.03
CA SER A 77 1.90 17.53 -5.75
C SER A 77 0.58 18.00 -5.13
N GLY A 78 0.04 17.28 -4.13
CA GLY A 78 -1.26 17.58 -3.52
C GLY A 78 -2.47 17.10 -4.32
N ALA A 79 -2.27 16.41 -5.44
CA ALA A 79 -3.36 15.84 -6.25
C ALA A 79 -4.13 14.74 -5.48
N VAL A 80 -3.47 14.06 -4.54
CA VAL A 80 -4.09 13.17 -3.57
C VAL A 80 -3.62 13.53 -2.15
N GLN A 81 -4.44 13.25 -1.13
CA GLN A 81 -4.13 13.56 0.28
C GLN A 81 -3.63 12.34 1.05
N LEU A 82 -3.94 11.16 0.57
CA LEU A 82 -3.51 9.88 1.14
C LEU A 82 -3.11 8.94 0.01
N THR A 83 -2.07 8.15 0.22
CA THR A 83 -1.76 6.98 -0.62
C THR A 83 -1.24 5.82 0.22
N GLN A 84 -1.28 4.62 -0.34
CA GLN A 84 -0.54 3.47 0.18
C GLN A 84 0.68 3.23 -0.70
N ALA A 85 1.88 3.18 -0.09
CA ALA A 85 3.11 2.86 -0.78
C ALA A 85 4.06 2.07 0.12
N GLY A 86 5.14 1.54 -0.44
CA GLY A 86 6.21 0.92 0.35
C GLY A 86 7.15 1.98 0.96
N SER A 87 7.98 1.53 1.89
CA SER A 87 9.01 2.37 2.50
C SER A 87 10.02 2.93 1.48
N GLY A 88 10.26 2.20 0.38
CA GLY A 88 11.16 2.65 -0.68
C GLY A 88 10.74 3.98 -1.31
N GLU A 89 9.48 4.14 -1.64
CA GLU A 89 8.93 5.37 -2.20
C GLU A 89 8.97 6.51 -1.19
N GLN A 90 8.61 6.24 0.07
CA GLN A 90 8.66 7.24 1.14
C GLN A 90 10.08 7.74 1.37
N ILE A 91 11.04 6.82 1.50
CA ILE A 91 12.46 7.14 1.73
C ILE A 91 13.03 7.89 0.52
N ALA A 92 12.71 7.46 -0.71
CA ALA A 92 13.16 8.16 -1.92
C ALA A 92 12.59 9.58 -2.03
N ALA A 93 11.36 9.81 -1.55
CA ALA A 93 10.78 11.15 -1.47
C ALA A 93 11.47 12.00 -0.39
N GLN A 94 11.69 11.46 0.80
CA GLN A 94 12.38 12.15 1.89
C GLN A 94 13.80 12.53 1.50
N ALA A 95 14.54 11.66 0.82
CA ALA A 95 15.89 11.92 0.30
C ALA A 95 15.96 13.10 -0.67
N LYS A 96 14.82 13.45 -1.29
CA LYS A 96 14.65 14.62 -2.17
C LYS A 96 14.09 15.84 -1.43
N GLY A 97 14.04 15.80 -0.08
CA GLY A 97 13.54 16.91 0.74
C GLY A 97 12.01 16.98 0.86
N GLN A 98 11.29 15.95 0.45
CA GLN A 98 9.82 15.90 0.58
C GLN A 98 9.43 15.34 1.96
N THR A 99 8.56 16.03 2.67
CA THR A 99 8.16 15.64 4.03
C THR A 99 6.94 14.70 4.01
N VAL A 100 7.13 13.48 3.48
CA VAL A 100 6.12 12.42 3.45
C VAL A 100 6.19 11.62 4.75
N VAL A 101 5.07 11.49 5.47
CA VAL A 101 5.00 10.77 6.75
C VAL A 101 4.03 9.60 6.68
N CYS A 102 4.34 8.54 7.43
CA CYS A 102 3.51 7.36 7.59
C CYS A 102 2.56 7.54 8.79
N ILE A 103 1.25 7.37 8.57
CA ILE A 103 0.22 7.38 9.61
C ILE A 103 -0.13 5.97 10.11
N GLY A 104 0.41 4.92 9.51
CA GLY A 104 0.23 3.54 9.95
C GLY A 104 0.57 2.52 8.88
N VAL A 105 0.74 1.28 9.32
CA VAL A 105 0.95 0.11 8.46
C VAL A 105 -0.40 -0.38 7.96
N ALA A 106 -0.55 -0.55 6.65
CA ALA A 106 -1.74 -1.12 6.02
C ALA A 106 -1.57 -2.58 5.60
N TYR A 107 -0.32 -2.98 5.35
CA TYR A 107 0.03 -4.35 5.00
C TYR A 107 1.34 -4.73 5.70
N ALA A 108 1.24 -5.60 6.68
CA ALA A 108 2.38 -6.10 7.45
C ALA A 108 3.12 -7.20 6.68
N GLY A 109 4.46 -7.15 6.69
CA GLY A 109 5.31 -8.11 5.97
C GLY A 109 5.35 -7.86 4.47
N PHE A 110 5.86 -8.83 3.71
CA PHE A 110 6.09 -8.71 2.28
C PHE A 110 4.94 -9.31 1.47
N SER A 111 4.21 -8.47 0.76
CA SER A 111 2.97 -8.86 0.04
C SER A 111 3.19 -9.39 -1.37
N GLN A 112 4.42 -9.33 -1.89
CA GLN A 112 4.68 -9.66 -3.28
C GLN A 112 5.27 -11.06 -3.43
N SER A 113 4.85 -11.73 -4.50
CA SER A 113 5.36 -13.03 -4.89
C SER A 113 6.06 -12.95 -6.25
N LEU A 114 7.15 -13.68 -6.39
CA LEU A 114 7.85 -13.85 -7.66
C LEU A 114 7.20 -15.00 -8.43
N VAL A 115 6.80 -14.72 -9.65
CA VAL A 115 6.21 -15.68 -10.59
C VAL A 115 7.11 -15.75 -11.82
N LEU A 116 7.54 -16.93 -12.22
CA LEU A 116 8.20 -17.15 -13.51
C LEU A 116 7.22 -17.75 -14.51
N SER A 117 7.40 -17.46 -15.81
CA SER A 117 6.70 -18.18 -16.87
C SER A 117 7.07 -19.67 -16.80
N LYS A 118 6.14 -20.53 -17.19
CA LYS A 118 6.46 -21.99 -17.25
C LYS A 118 7.65 -22.29 -18.16
N VAL A 119 7.78 -21.50 -19.23
CA VAL A 119 8.91 -21.65 -20.19
C VAL A 119 10.22 -21.27 -19.52
N SER A 120 10.28 -20.10 -18.88
CA SER A 120 11.51 -19.63 -18.21
C SER A 120 11.86 -20.51 -17.01
N ALA A 121 10.87 -20.89 -16.19
CA ALA A 121 11.09 -21.82 -15.08
C ALA A 121 11.70 -23.16 -15.56
N LYS A 122 11.17 -23.74 -16.65
CA LYS A 122 11.74 -24.96 -17.23
C LYS A 122 13.16 -24.76 -17.74
N LYS A 123 13.47 -23.61 -18.36
CA LYS A 123 14.82 -23.30 -18.87
C LYS A 123 15.87 -23.19 -17.76
N THR A 124 15.48 -22.80 -16.54
CA THR A 124 16.42 -22.72 -15.41
C THR A 124 16.94 -24.08 -14.96
N GLY A 125 16.24 -25.17 -15.24
CA GLY A 125 16.55 -26.50 -14.70
C GLY A 125 16.32 -26.65 -13.19
N VAL A 126 15.81 -25.63 -12.51
CA VAL A 126 15.55 -25.61 -11.06
C VAL A 126 14.05 -25.86 -10.80
N ALA A 127 13.75 -26.73 -9.86
CA ALA A 127 12.35 -26.98 -9.47
C ALA A 127 11.77 -25.81 -8.67
N PRO A 128 10.48 -25.47 -8.83
CA PRO A 128 9.83 -24.40 -8.04
C PRO A 128 9.88 -24.64 -6.52
N GLN A 129 10.03 -25.88 -6.09
CA GLN A 129 10.16 -26.29 -4.68
C GLN A 129 11.61 -26.31 -4.18
N ALA A 130 12.58 -26.01 -5.02
CA ALA A 130 14.00 -25.95 -4.63
C ALA A 130 14.24 -24.86 -3.56
N PRO A 131 15.33 -24.95 -2.81
CA PRO A 131 15.72 -23.90 -1.87
C PRO A 131 15.75 -22.52 -2.52
N LEU A 132 15.38 -21.49 -1.78
CA LEU A 132 15.31 -20.11 -2.32
C LEU A 132 16.64 -19.67 -2.94
N ALA A 133 17.77 -20.06 -2.34
CA ALA A 133 19.11 -19.76 -2.86
C ALA A 133 19.30 -20.23 -4.31
N ASP A 134 18.89 -21.45 -4.63
CA ASP A 134 19.00 -22.01 -5.97
C ASP A 134 18.02 -21.35 -6.94
N LYS A 135 16.81 -21.06 -6.46
CA LYS A 135 15.81 -20.31 -7.22
C LYS A 135 16.29 -18.88 -7.57
N LEU A 136 16.99 -18.21 -6.65
CA LEU A 136 17.53 -16.86 -6.89
C LEU A 136 18.72 -16.90 -7.86
N LYS A 137 19.64 -17.85 -7.72
CA LYS A 137 20.75 -18.04 -8.68
C LYS A 137 20.26 -18.26 -10.10
N ALA A 138 19.14 -18.96 -10.24
CA ALA A 138 18.52 -19.25 -11.52
C ALA A 138 17.90 -18.03 -12.23
N LEU A 139 17.82 -16.86 -11.57
CA LEU A 139 17.33 -15.61 -12.17
C LEU A 139 18.38 -14.91 -13.04
N GLN A 140 19.64 -15.38 -13.07
CA GLN A 140 20.70 -14.75 -13.83
C GLN A 140 20.29 -14.54 -15.30
N GLY A 141 20.31 -13.28 -15.73
CA GLY A 141 19.98 -12.89 -17.10
C GLY A 141 18.50 -12.91 -17.45
N LEU A 142 17.59 -13.28 -16.53
CA LEU A 142 16.15 -13.19 -16.76
C LEU A 142 15.65 -11.77 -16.64
N THR A 143 14.59 -11.47 -17.39
CA THR A 143 13.90 -10.17 -17.34
C THR A 143 12.68 -10.27 -16.44
N ILE A 144 12.71 -9.58 -15.31
CA ILE A 144 11.65 -9.61 -14.31
C ILE A 144 10.91 -8.26 -14.29
N ALA A 145 9.60 -8.31 -14.49
CA ALA A 145 8.76 -7.12 -14.39
C ALA A 145 8.45 -6.76 -12.94
N THR A 146 8.40 -5.46 -12.66
CA THR A 146 7.95 -4.85 -11.43
C THR A 146 7.33 -3.49 -11.72
N THR A 147 6.78 -2.78 -10.71
CA THR A 147 6.02 -1.55 -10.95
C THR A 147 6.89 -0.30 -11.10
N SER A 148 8.05 -0.25 -10.46
CA SER A 148 9.01 0.87 -10.58
C SER A 148 10.39 0.51 -10.04
N ALA A 149 11.38 1.33 -10.33
CA ALA A 149 12.75 1.16 -9.82
C ALA A 149 12.85 1.31 -8.29
N THR A 150 11.96 2.12 -7.69
CA THR A 150 11.93 2.41 -6.25
C THR A 150 10.88 1.60 -5.49
N ALA A 151 10.14 0.72 -6.18
CA ALA A 151 9.16 -0.15 -5.53
C ALA A 151 9.83 -1.14 -4.58
N SER A 152 9.24 -1.36 -3.40
CA SER A 152 9.74 -2.31 -2.41
C SER A 152 10.03 -3.71 -2.99
N PRO A 153 9.20 -4.29 -3.89
CA PRO A 153 9.53 -5.57 -4.52
C PRO A 153 10.79 -5.53 -5.39
N THR A 154 11.09 -4.39 -6.04
CA THR A 154 12.31 -4.23 -6.82
C THR A 154 13.55 -4.28 -5.91
N PHE A 155 13.51 -3.55 -4.79
CA PHE A 155 14.55 -3.59 -3.78
C PHE A 155 14.72 -5.00 -3.20
N ALA A 156 13.61 -5.64 -2.82
CA ALA A 156 13.62 -6.97 -2.22
C ALA A 156 14.28 -8.00 -3.14
N LEU A 157 13.86 -8.07 -4.40
CA LEU A 157 14.43 -9.03 -5.33
C LEU A 157 15.89 -8.72 -5.68
N ARG A 158 16.23 -7.44 -5.86
CA ARG A 158 17.61 -7.01 -6.10
C ARG A 158 18.52 -7.41 -4.94
N ARG A 159 18.09 -7.13 -3.70
CA ARG A 159 18.87 -7.47 -2.50
C ARG A 159 19.00 -8.97 -2.34
N ALA A 160 17.91 -9.74 -2.50
CA ALA A 160 17.95 -11.18 -2.40
C ALA A 160 18.87 -11.81 -3.44
N ALA A 161 18.84 -11.34 -4.68
CA ALA A 161 19.67 -11.84 -5.77
C ALA A 161 21.16 -11.45 -5.61
N ALA A 162 21.44 -10.23 -5.15
CA ALA A 162 22.80 -9.72 -4.93
C ALA A 162 23.58 -10.55 -3.91
N ASN A 163 22.92 -11.14 -2.92
CA ASN A 163 23.54 -12.06 -1.96
C ASN A 163 24.19 -13.30 -2.61
N PHE A 164 23.81 -13.60 -3.86
CA PHE A 164 24.31 -14.72 -4.64
C PHE A 164 25.09 -14.26 -5.89
N GLY A 165 25.42 -12.96 -6.00
CA GLY A 165 26.12 -12.40 -7.16
C GLY A 165 25.28 -12.40 -8.44
N VAL A 166 23.96 -12.44 -8.34
CA VAL A 166 23.04 -12.50 -9.48
C VAL A 166 22.58 -11.10 -9.85
N ASP A 167 22.73 -10.74 -11.13
CA ASP A 167 22.19 -9.54 -11.71
C ASP A 167 20.86 -9.85 -12.43
N VAL A 168 19.77 -9.31 -11.90
CA VAL A 168 18.42 -9.45 -12.44
C VAL A 168 18.12 -8.25 -13.32
N ARG A 169 17.69 -8.46 -14.55
CA ARG A 169 17.22 -7.39 -15.43
C ARG A 169 15.78 -7.02 -15.08
N PHE A 170 15.56 -5.74 -14.77
CA PHE A 170 14.23 -5.25 -14.44
C PHE A 170 13.59 -4.53 -15.62
N THR A 171 12.28 -4.74 -15.80
CA THR A 171 11.43 -3.89 -16.62
C THR A 171 10.25 -3.39 -15.78
N TYR A 172 9.69 -2.22 -16.12
CA TYR A 172 8.69 -1.56 -15.31
C TYR A 172 7.37 -1.45 -16.06
N MET A 173 6.31 -1.96 -15.46
CA MET A 173 4.95 -1.91 -16.00
C MET A 173 3.92 -2.08 -14.87
N THR A 174 2.65 -1.79 -15.14
CA THR A 174 1.57 -1.95 -14.17
C THR A 174 1.18 -3.41 -13.96
N GLN A 175 0.78 -3.78 -12.75
CA GLN A 175 0.48 -5.18 -12.42
C GLN A 175 -0.59 -5.85 -13.30
N PRO A 176 -1.68 -5.16 -13.73
CA PRO A 176 -2.66 -5.75 -14.63
C PRO A 176 -2.07 -6.23 -15.97
N THR A 177 -0.94 -5.66 -16.42
CA THR A 177 -0.30 -6.02 -17.69
C THR A 177 0.66 -7.21 -17.58
N PHE A 178 1.01 -7.66 -16.36
CA PHE A 178 1.98 -8.73 -16.13
C PHE A 178 1.61 -10.04 -16.82
N ALA A 179 0.36 -10.50 -16.66
CA ALA A 179 -0.09 -11.75 -17.26
C ALA A 179 0.04 -11.74 -18.78
N ALA A 180 -0.39 -10.66 -19.43
CA ALA A 180 -0.28 -10.53 -20.88
C ALA A 180 1.17 -10.41 -21.36
N ALA A 181 2.06 -9.75 -20.61
CA ALA A 181 3.48 -9.67 -20.94
C ALA A 181 4.18 -11.04 -20.78
N LEU A 182 3.81 -11.80 -19.73
CA LEU A 182 4.28 -13.15 -19.48
C LEU A 182 3.86 -14.12 -20.60
N GLU A 183 2.60 -14.06 -21.01
CA GLU A 183 2.03 -14.90 -22.06
C GLU A 183 2.72 -14.68 -23.42
N ARG A 184 3.01 -13.43 -23.76
CA ARG A 184 3.72 -13.07 -25.01
C ARG A 184 5.23 -13.33 -24.95
N GLY A 185 5.78 -13.76 -23.81
CA GLY A 185 7.21 -13.93 -23.62
C GLY A 185 8.01 -12.62 -23.62
N ALA A 186 7.37 -11.47 -23.40
CA ALA A 186 8.03 -10.18 -23.28
C ALA A 186 8.81 -10.04 -21.95
N ILE A 187 8.47 -10.86 -20.97
CA ILE A 187 9.14 -10.98 -19.68
C ILE A 187 9.30 -12.47 -19.31
N ASP A 188 10.35 -12.79 -18.57
CA ASP A 188 10.57 -14.13 -18.05
C ASP A 188 9.77 -14.39 -16.78
N GLY A 189 9.49 -13.34 -16.03
CA GLY A 189 8.72 -13.37 -14.80
C GLY A 189 8.35 -11.99 -14.33
N PHE A 190 7.68 -11.94 -13.20
CA PHE A 190 7.35 -10.70 -12.50
C PHE A 190 7.29 -10.89 -11.00
N ILE A 191 7.47 -9.81 -10.26
CA ILE A 191 7.21 -9.78 -8.83
C ILE A 191 6.03 -8.83 -8.56
N GLY A 192 4.96 -9.36 -7.98
CA GLY A 192 3.70 -8.66 -7.79
C GLY A 192 2.80 -9.31 -6.76
N SER A 193 1.71 -8.62 -6.39
CA SER A 193 0.76 -9.06 -5.37
C SER A 193 -0.40 -9.84 -5.99
N ALA A 194 -1.13 -10.57 -5.13
CA ALA A 194 -2.44 -11.09 -5.49
C ALA A 194 -3.43 -9.93 -5.84
N PRO A 195 -4.39 -10.13 -6.74
CA PRO A 195 -4.68 -11.38 -7.44
C PRO A 195 -3.80 -11.64 -8.67
N PHE A 196 -2.98 -10.68 -9.12
CA PHE A 196 -2.24 -10.78 -10.39
C PHE A 196 -1.25 -11.95 -10.41
N SER A 197 -0.55 -12.20 -9.29
CA SER A 197 0.37 -13.34 -9.15
C SER A 197 -0.39 -14.67 -9.25
N THR A 198 -1.44 -14.83 -8.47
CA THR A 198 -2.20 -16.09 -8.38
C THR A 198 -3.08 -16.33 -9.60
N MET A 199 -3.65 -15.29 -10.22
CA MET A 199 -4.38 -15.42 -11.49
C MET A 199 -3.48 -15.90 -12.63
N SER A 200 -2.23 -15.42 -12.70
CA SER A 200 -1.28 -15.89 -13.71
C SER A 200 -0.95 -17.38 -13.53
N ILE A 201 -0.88 -17.86 -12.29
CA ILE A 201 -0.68 -19.28 -11.97
C ILE A 201 -1.94 -20.08 -12.29
N ALA A 202 -3.13 -19.63 -11.88
CA ALA A 202 -4.39 -20.28 -12.15
C ALA A 202 -4.67 -20.43 -13.66
N LYS A 203 -4.32 -19.42 -14.47
CA LYS A 203 -4.37 -19.48 -15.93
C LYS A 203 -3.30 -20.38 -16.56
N GLY A 204 -2.43 -20.97 -15.75
CA GLY A 204 -1.37 -21.84 -16.24
C GLY A 204 -0.24 -21.12 -16.98
N LEU A 205 -0.13 -19.80 -16.89
CA LEU A 205 0.89 -18.99 -17.56
C LEU A 205 2.25 -19.06 -16.83
N GLY A 206 2.22 -19.18 -15.50
CA GLY A 206 3.41 -19.15 -14.66
C GLY A 206 3.37 -20.16 -13.53
N VAL A 207 4.47 -20.18 -12.77
CA VAL A 207 4.63 -20.94 -11.53
C VAL A 207 5.07 -20.01 -10.40
N MET A 208 4.62 -20.28 -9.17
CA MET A 208 5.10 -19.60 -7.98
C MET A 208 6.58 -19.91 -7.81
N TRP A 209 7.43 -18.87 -7.93
CA TRP A 209 8.88 -19.04 -7.79
C TRP A 209 9.35 -18.67 -6.40
N ALA A 210 8.80 -17.63 -5.80
CA ALA A 210 8.96 -17.32 -4.37
C ALA A 210 7.70 -16.64 -3.82
N ASN A 211 7.21 -17.13 -2.68
CA ASN A 211 5.97 -16.68 -2.06
C ASN A 211 6.27 -15.67 -0.93
N GLY A 212 6.00 -14.38 -1.16
CA GLY A 212 6.21 -13.33 -0.16
C GLY A 212 5.29 -13.44 1.05
N PRO A 213 3.95 -13.50 0.88
CA PRO A 213 3.02 -13.75 1.99
C PRO A 213 3.33 -15.02 2.77
N GLY A 214 3.85 -16.06 2.09
CA GLY A 214 4.34 -17.30 2.69
C GLY A 214 5.70 -17.19 3.39
N ARG A 215 6.26 -15.97 3.49
CA ARG A 215 7.55 -15.68 4.15
C ARG A 215 8.74 -16.44 3.56
N GLU A 216 8.73 -16.73 2.28
CA GLU A 216 9.88 -17.34 1.60
C GLU A 216 11.03 -16.34 1.40
N PHE A 217 10.75 -15.01 1.38
CA PHE A 217 11.82 -14.02 1.37
C PHE A 217 12.39 -13.83 2.78
N PRO A 218 13.72 -13.86 2.95
CA PRO A 218 14.36 -13.59 4.22
C PRO A 218 14.03 -12.16 4.71
N ASN A 219 13.92 -11.98 6.02
CA ASN A 219 13.64 -10.65 6.60
C ASN A 219 14.69 -9.62 6.17
N GLU A 220 15.96 -10.03 6.02
CA GLU A 220 17.06 -9.16 5.60
C GLU A 220 16.95 -8.73 4.13
N ALA A 221 16.21 -9.50 3.33
CA ALA A 221 16.02 -9.25 1.91
C ALA A 221 14.61 -8.71 1.58
N ALA A 222 13.85 -8.32 2.59
CA ALA A 222 12.51 -7.77 2.41
C ALA A 222 12.30 -6.55 3.30
N PRO A 223 11.43 -5.60 2.91
CA PRO A 223 11.03 -4.51 3.81
C PRO A 223 10.24 -5.06 5.00
N ALA A 224 10.28 -4.36 6.12
CA ALA A 224 9.51 -4.70 7.31
C ALA A 224 7.99 -4.72 7.02
N ASN A 225 7.54 -3.80 6.16
CA ASN A 225 6.15 -3.68 5.77
C ASN A 225 6.01 -3.29 4.30
N SER A 226 5.13 -3.95 3.57
CA SER A 226 4.89 -3.67 2.15
C SER A 226 3.91 -2.53 1.89
N GLY A 227 3.08 -2.19 2.87
CA GLY A 227 2.07 -1.15 2.70
C GLY A 227 2.08 -0.18 3.87
N LEU A 228 2.52 1.05 3.62
CA LEU A 228 2.45 2.18 4.52
C LEU A 228 1.39 3.16 4.03
N LEU A 229 0.60 3.72 4.94
CA LEU A 229 -0.34 4.79 4.64
C LEU A 229 0.37 6.13 4.79
N LEU A 230 0.51 6.82 3.68
CA LEU A 230 1.35 8.01 3.55
C LEU A 230 0.50 9.26 3.33
N VAL A 231 0.86 10.32 4.04
CA VAL A 231 0.33 11.68 3.87
C VAL A 231 1.48 12.68 3.84
N MET A 232 1.24 13.88 3.33
CA MET A 232 2.19 14.98 3.50
C MET A 232 2.15 15.49 4.95
N ARG A 233 3.31 15.77 5.55
CA ARG A 233 3.41 16.26 6.93
C ARG A 233 2.61 17.56 7.14
N ASP A 234 2.67 18.48 6.18
CA ASP A 234 1.96 19.75 6.29
C ASP A 234 0.44 19.55 6.19
N PHE A 235 -0.02 18.62 5.35
CA PHE A 235 -1.44 18.23 5.34
C PHE A 235 -1.87 17.67 6.70
N ALA A 236 -1.06 16.77 7.29
CA ALA A 236 -1.38 16.16 8.58
C ALA A 236 -1.40 17.20 9.72
N LYS A 237 -0.46 18.15 9.72
CA LYS A 237 -0.44 19.27 10.68
C LYS A 237 -1.65 20.19 10.56
N ALA A 238 -2.05 20.50 9.32
CA ALA A 238 -3.18 21.36 9.05
C ALA A 238 -4.54 20.68 9.30
N ASN A 239 -4.59 19.33 9.25
CA ASN A 239 -5.83 18.55 9.31
C ASN A 239 -5.73 17.37 10.31
N PRO A 240 -5.35 17.58 11.58
CA PRO A 240 -5.14 16.50 12.54
C PRO A 240 -6.42 15.67 12.78
N GLU A 241 -7.59 16.31 12.75
CA GLU A 241 -8.86 15.62 12.90
C GLU A 241 -9.17 14.68 11.71
N VAL A 242 -8.85 15.09 10.49
CA VAL A 242 -8.98 14.25 9.29
C VAL A 242 -8.08 13.02 9.41
N VAL A 243 -6.82 13.22 9.82
CA VAL A 243 -5.88 12.10 10.04
C VAL A 243 -6.40 11.15 11.11
N GLY A 244 -6.90 11.66 12.24
CA GLY A 244 -7.49 10.82 13.30
C GLY A 244 -8.70 10.00 12.80
N ARG A 245 -9.56 10.56 11.97
CA ARG A 245 -10.70 9.86 11.35
C ARG A 245 -10.26 8.81 10.32
N LEU A 246 -9.20 9.08 9.54
CA LEU A 246 -8.58 8.09 8.65
C LEU A 246 -8.04 6.91 9.47
N VAL A 247 -7.27 7.17 10.51
CA VAL A 247 -6.73 6.16 11.44
C VAL A 247 -7.87 5.32 12.03
N THR A 248 -8.95 5.95 12.52
CA THR A 248 -10.14 5.25 13.04
C THR A 248 -10.76 4.33 11.98
N SER A 249 -10.91 4.81 10.74
CA SER A 249 -11.49 4.02 9.65
C SER A 249 -10.64 2.80 9.32
N PHE A 250 -9.32 2.92 9.29
CA PHE A 250 -8.41 1.80 9.04
C PHE A 250 -8.36 0.80 10.20
N THR A 251 -8.45 1.29 11.44
CA THR A 251 -8.57 0.42 12.63
C THR A 251 -9.85 -0.41 12.55
N GLN A 252 -10.98 0.21 12.23
CA GLN A 252 -12.25 -0.49 12.04
C GLN A 252 -12.17 -1.53 10.92
N PHE A 253 -11.51 -1.20 9.80
CA PHE A 253 -11.28 -2.17 8.74
C PHE A 253 -10.50 -3.40 9.23
N ALA A 254 -9.38 -3.19 9.92
CA ALA A 254 -8.56 -4.28 10.45
C ALA A 254 -9.35 -5.16 11.45
N GLU A 255 -10.23 -4.55 12.24
CA GLU A 255 -11.14 -5.30 13.11
C GLU A 255 -12.16 -6.12 12.31
N MET A 256 -12.73 -5.56 11.25
CA MET A 256 -13.70 -6.27 10.39
C MET A 256 -13.06 -7.46 9.67
N VAL A 257 -11.80 -7.36 9.26
CA VAL A 257 -11.05 -8.49 8.68
C VAL A 257 -11.07 -9.71 9.60
N VAL A 258 -10.99 -9.50 10.90
CA VAL A 258 -10.97 -10.59 11.89
C VAL A 258 -12.38 -10.98 12.34
N LYS A 259 -13.24 -10.00 12.63
CA LYS A 259 -14.55 -10.22 13.26
C LYS A 259 -15.69 -10.48 12.26
N GLN A 260 -15.55 -9.99 11.03
CA GLN A 260 -16.58 -10.02 9.98
C GLN A 260 -15.96 -10.43 8.63
N PRO A 261 -15.29 -11.58 8.54
CA PRO A 261 -14.56 -11.99 7.34
C PRO A 261 -15.45 -12.14 6.10
N ASP A 262 -16.71 -12.55 6.28
CA ASP A 262 -17.62 -12.75 5.15
C ASP A 262 -18.06 -11.43 4.51
N ASP A 263 -18.23 -10.37 5.30
CA ASP A 263 -18.52 -9.03 4.78
C ASP A 263 -17.34 -8.50 3.94
N VAL A 264 -16.11 -8.70 4.41
CA VAL A 264 -14.90 -8.31 3.68
C VAL A 264 -14.75 -9.13 2.40
N LYS A 265 -14.95 -10.45 2.46
CA LYS A 265 -14.92 -11.34 1.28
C LYS A 265 -15.97 -10.95 0.24
N ALA A 266 -17.18 -10.58 0.67
CA ALA A 266 -18.23 -10.12 -0.24
C ALA A 266 -17.83 -8.87 -1.03
N VAL A 267 -17.13 -7.93 -0.38
CA VAL A 267 -16.59 -6.75 -1.06
C VAL A 267 -15.46 -7.13 -2.00
N VAL A 268 -14.54 -8.00 -1.60
CA VAL A 268 -13.46 -8.48 -2.47
C VAL A 268 -14.04 -9.19 -3.70
N ALA A 269 -15.04 -10.07 -3.53
CA ALA A 269 -15.70 -10.76 -4.65
C ALA A 269 -16.31 -9.76 -5.65
N ARG A 270 -16.96 -8.70 -5.16
CA ARG A 270 -17.53 -7.66 -6.03
C ARG A 270 -16.46 -6.90 -6.81
N LEU A 271 -15.30 -6.67 -6.21
CA LEU A 271 -14.19 -5.96 -6.84
C LEU A 271 -13.38 -6.82 -7.83
N PHE A 272 -13.46 -8.12 -7.69
CA PHE A 272 -12.78 -9.11 -8.54
C PHE A 272 -13.75 -10.21 -8.97
N PRO A 273 -14.71 -9.88 -9.87
CA PRO A 273 -15.78 -10.79 -10.26
C PRO A 273 -15.31 -12.05 -11.00
N ASP A 274 -14.10 -12.02 -11.54
CA ASP A 274 -13.48 -13.16 -12.24
C ASP A 274 -12.87 -14.21 -11.28
N LEU A 275 -12.90 -13.97 -9.96
CA LEU A 275 -12.43 -14.93 -8.98
C LEU A 275 -13.55 -15.88 -8.57
N ASP A 276 -13.32 -17.19 -8.74
CA ASP A 276 -14.21 -18.19 -8.14
C ASP A 276 -14.10 -18.21 -6.62
N ALA A 277 -15.11 -18.78 -5.95
CA ALA A 277 -15.19 -18.78 -4.48
C ALA A 277 -14.00 -19.51 -3.82
N ALA A 278 -13.45 -20.54 -4.43
CA ALA A 278 -12.31 -21.29 -3.89
C ALA A 278 -11.05 -20.43 -3.92
N THR A 279 -10.81 -19.77 -5.05
CA THR A 279 -9.70 -18.84 -5.24
C THR A 279 -9.82 -17.63 -4.29
N LEU A 280 -11.02 -17.08 -4.13
CA LEU A 280 -11.29 -15.99 -3.18
C LEU A 280 -10.97 -16.39 -1.73
N ASN A 281 -11.41 -17.59 -1.28
CA ASN A 281 -11.13 -18.08 0.05
C ASN A 281 -9.64 -18.31 0.28
N LEU A 282 -8.94 -18.85 -0.73
CA LEU A 282 -7.48 -19.03 -0.66
C LEU A 282 -6.76 -17.67 -0.51
N PHE A 283 -7.13 -16.68 -1.32
CA PHE A 283 -6.54 -15.34 -1.21
C PHE A 283 -6.79 -14.71 0.15
N TYR A 284 -8.02 -14.78 0.62
CA TYR A 284 -8.34 -14.24 1.93
C TYR A 284 -7.52 -14.91 3.04
N ALA A 285 -7.38 -16.23 2.99
CA ALA A 285 -6.58 -16.99 3.95
C ALA A 285 -5.10 -16.60 3.90
N LEU A 286 -4.55 -16.29 2.72
CA LEU A 286 -3.15 -15.91 2.56
C LEU A 286 -2.87 -14.45 2.95
N GLU A 287 -3.80 -13.54 2.65
CA GLU A 287 -3.55 -12.09 2.72
C GLU A 287 -4.13 -11.44 3.98
N SER A 288 -5.23 -11.97 4.54
CA SER A 288 -5.99 -11.28 5.60
C SER A 288 -5.18 -11.03 6.86
N SER A 289 -4.29 -11.93 7.24
CA SER A 289 -3.42 -11.75 8.41
C SER A 289 -2.44 -10.58 8.27
N SER A 290 -2.17 -10.14 7.04
CA SER A 290 -1.30 -9.00 6.74
C SER A 290 -2.06 -7.67 6.67
N TRP A 291 -3.41 -7.71 6.56
CA TRP A 291 -4.26 -6.51 6.59
C TRP A 291 -4.48 -6.02 8.03
N ALA A 292 -3.38 -5.71 8.69
CA ALA A 292 -3.38 -5.27 10.09
C ALA A 292 -2.99 -3.79 10.17
N PHE A 293 -3.95 -2.93 10.51
CA PHE A 293 -3.62 -1.54 10.76
C PHE A 293 -2.99 -1.38 12.15
N ARG A 294 -1.81 -0.78 12.19
CA ARG A 294 -1.08 -0.46 13.41
C ARG A 294 -0.09 0.68 13.18
N PRO A 295 0.37 1.36 14.24
CA PRO A 295 1.51 2.26 14.12
C PRO A 295 2.75 1.55 13.56
N VAL A 296 3.53 2.28 12.75
CA VAL A 296 4.87 1.84 12.34
C VAL A 296 5.87 2.23 13.44
N THR A 297 6.87 1.40 13.67
CA THR A 297 7.90 1.67 14.68
C THR A 297 9.15 2.31 14.07
N VAL A 298 9.89 3.05 14.89
CA VAL A 298 11.21 3.61 14.50
C VAL A 298 12.18 2.50 14.09
N ALA A 299 12.12 1.36 14.77
CA ALA A 299 12.97 0.20 14.46
C ALA A 299 12.67 -0.39 13.07
N GLU A 300 11.40 -0.46 12.66
CA GLU A 300 11.01 -0.90 11.31
C GLU A 300 11.49 0.09 10.24
N MET A 301 11.35 1.39 10.47
CA MET A 301 11.86 2.39 9.53
C MET A 301 13.39 2.38 9.45
N ALA A 302 14.08 2.16 10.55
CA ALA A 302 15.54 1.98 10.55
C ALA A 302 15.97 0.71 9.82
N HIS A 303 15.20 -0.38 9.95
CA HIS A 303 15.39 -1.61 9.15
C HIS A 303 15.25 -1.31 7.66
N ASP A 304 14.19 -0.63 7.25
CA ASP A 304 13.92 -0.33 5.85
C ASP A 304 14.96 0.61 5.23
N LEU A 305 15.47 1.59 5.99
CA LEU A 305 16.60 2.43 5.57
C LEU A 305 17.87 1.60 5.31
N ARG A 306 18.20 0.66 6.20
CA ARG A 306 19.34 -0.26 5.99
C ARG A 306 19.10 -1.16 4.77
N PHE A 307 17.90 -1.75 4.67
CA PHE A 307 17.50 -2.61 3.56
C PHE A 307 17.67 -1.90 2.19
N ILE A 308 17.23 -0.64 2.09
CA ILE A 308 17.37 0.15 0.85
C ILE A 308 18.82 0.50 0.58
N ARG A 309 19.58 0.89 1.58
CA ARG A 309 21.03 1.17 1.46
C ARG A 309 21.77 -0.04 0.90
N GLU A 310 21.50 -1.21 1.45
CA GLU A 310 22.15 -2.46 1.07
C GLU A 310 21.64 -3.02 -0.27
N SER A 311 20.51 -2.52 -0.79
CA SER A 311 20.03 -2.91 -2.12
C SER A 311 20.87 -2.37 -3.29
N GLY A 312 21.84 -1.48 -3.00
CA GLY A 312 22.73 -0.89 -4.00
C GLY A 312 22.08 0.12 -4.94
N VAL A 313 20.81 0.50 -4.69
CA VAL A 313 20.14 1.54 -5.48
C VAL A 313 20.67 2.91 -5.02
N PRO A 314 21.23 3.75 -5.92
CA PRO A 314 21.73 5.05 -5.55
C PRO A 314 20.57 6.00 -5.23
N ILE A 315 20.36 6.26 -3.94
CA ILE A 315 19.44 7.30 -3.46
C ILE A 315 20.31 8.39 -2.80
N PRO A 316 20.30 9.62 -3.31
CA PRO A 316 21.07 10.71 -2.74
C PRO A 316 20.56 11.02 -1.32
N ASN A 317 21.45 11.48 -0.44
CA ASN A 317 21.13 11.92 0.93
C ASN A 317 20.48 10.84 1.83
N LEU A 318 20.56 9.55 1.47
CA LEU A 318 19.95 8.46 2.23
C LEU A 318 20.46 8.42 3.69
N ASP A 319 21.75 8.74 3.91
CA ASP A 319 22.39 8.70 5.23
C ASP A 319 21.97 9.87 6.16
N THR A 320 21.32 10.89 5.62
CA THR A 320 20.84 12.04 6.42
C THR A 320 19.43 11.86 6.95
N ILE A 321 18.75 10.76 6.58
CA ILE A 321 17.36 10.52 6.97
C ILE A 321 17.29 9.93 8.37
N ASP A 322 16.65 10.65 9.30
CA ASP A 322 16.27 10.10 10.61
C ASP A 322 14.99 9.24 10.44
N PRO A 323 15.00 7.95 10.86
CA PRO A 323 13.82 7.10 10.83
C PRO A 323 12.57 7.72 11.52
N LYS A 324 12.77 8.55 12.55
CA LYS A 324 11.68 9.23 13.25
C LYS A 324 10.96 10.24 12.37
N GLU A 325 11.68 10.87 11.43
CA GLU A 325 11.10 11.83 10.50
C GLU A 325 10.13 11.20 9.48
N LEU A 326 10.16 9.89 9.34
CA LEU A 326 9.29 9.15 8.43
C LEU A 326 7.92 8.83 9.05
N ILE A 327 7.74 9.08 10.35
CA ILE A 327 6.55 8.68 11.12
C ILE A 327 5.75 9.92 11.53
N TRP A 328 4.43 9.81 11.42
CA TRP A 328 3.50 10.74 12.04
C TRP A 328 3.27 10.31 13.50
N PRO A 329 3.43 11.20 14.50
CA PRO A 329 3.26 10.89 15.91
C PRO A 329 1.84 10.53 16.30
#